data_e751b1069858c983fb6b2e4d4f4f8e09
#
_entry.id   e751b1069858c983fb6b2e4d4f4f8e09
#
_cell.length_a   1.000
_cell.length_b   1.000
_cell.length_c   1.000
_cell.angle_alpha   90.00
_cell.angle_beta   90.00
_cell.angle_gamma   90.00
#
_symmetry.space_group_name_H-M   'P 1'
#
loop_
_entity.id
_entity.type
_entity.pdbx_description
1 polymer ?
#
loop_
_entity_poly.entity_id
_entity_poly.type
_entity_poly.pdbx_seq_one_letter_code
_entity_poly.pdbx_strand_id
1 'polypeptide(L)'
;MNTKPELSLVPPLTKNSSPANQDSEQAKPRLSLVPPLPNAGMNFLVSGYSVNFYDGTYKGKTEDGVPHGKGIWVFDNDWVRCRYEGYWFKGGRDSSGVWKANIRGRSCYSYKGQFIGNKKWGYGTLVHSVSETSANPGKWKYRGQFRRDEMDGYGILDERSRGFRSRYAGKFKNNKRHGHGVEIFFNEIGEIQETLVCQFWNDFVTGDITVTRPDGFVFTGNHEQYYQDVHARGFCEGEGVMINSVGTGFCGTFEKNRQVKGVKWRNIAQCHPKMTYVR
;
A
#
# COMPACT_ATOMS: atom_id res chain seq x y z
N MET A 1 -15.64 9.95 -24.46
CA MET A 1 -16.18 8.61 -24.21
C MET A 1 -15.08 7.59 -24.45
N ASN A 2 -14.36 7.18 -23.42
CA ASN A 2 -13.41 6.08 -23.49
C ASN A 2 -13.55 5.28 -22.23
N THR A 3 -14.29 4.20 -22.34
CA THR A 3 -14.50 3.18 -21.31
C THR A 3 -13.26 2.30 -21.24
N LYS A 4 -12.65 2.19 -20.04
CA LYS A 4 -11.64 1.19 -19.72
C LYS A 4 -12.28 -0.20 -19.72
N PRO A 5 -11.64 -1.26 -20.22
CA PRO A 5 -12.15 -2.61 -20.08
C PRO A 5 -11.93 -3.14 -18.66
N GLU A 6 -12.99 -3.53 -18.02
CA GLU A 6 -12.99 -4.42 -16.85
C GLU A 6 -12.53 -5.82 -17.29
N LEU A 7 -11.43 -6.29 -16.69
CA LEU A 7 -11.04 -7.69 -16.78
C LEU A 7 -11.74 -8.48 -15.68
N SER A 8 -12.96 -8.93 -15.98
CA SER A 8 -13.64 -9.98 -15.24
C SER A 8 -13.24 -11.33 -15.85
N LEU A 9 -12.47 -12.12 -15.12
CA LEU A 9 -12.19 -13.51 -15.42
C LEU A 9 -12.62 -14.37 -14.22
N VAL A 10 -13.89 -14.77 -14.22
CA VAL A 10 -14.38 -15.89 -13.42
C VAL A 10 -14.88 -16.94 -14.41
N PRO A 11 -14.24 -18.11 -14.52
CA PRO A 11 -14.84 -19.24 -15.22
C PRO A 11 -15.85 -19.96 -14.31
N PRO A 12 -16.99 -20.44 -14.84
CA PRO A 12 -17.99 -21.14 -14.07
C PRO A 12 -17.54 -22.57 -13.73
N LEU A 13 -17.80 -22.98 -12.50
CA LEU A 13 -17.66 -24.36 -12.04
C LEU A 13 -18.79 -25.20 -12.58
N THR A 14 -18.50 -26.10 -13.52
CA THR A 14 -19.39 -27.19 -13.91
C THR A 14 -19.31 -28.33 -12.90
N LYS A 15 -20.46 -28.73 -12.38
CA LYS A 15 -20.65 -29.98 -11.63
C LYS A 15 -20.55 -31.17 -12.58
N ASN A 16 -19.77 -32.17 -12.25
CA ASN A 16 -20.02 -33.53 -12.73
C ASN A 16 -19.73 -34.56 -11.63
N SER A 17 -20.65 -35.48 -11.55
CA SER A 17 -20.86 -36.57 -10.63
C SER A 17 -19.91 -37.75 -10.83
N SER A 18 -19.58 -38.39 -9.70
CA SER A 18 -19.13 -39.75 -9.33
C SER A 18 -18.90 -40.83 -10.39
N PRO A 19 -18.12 -41.91 -10.13
CA PRO A 19 -18.38 -42.87 -9.01
C PRO A 19 -17.16 -43.37 -8.24
N ALA A 20 -17.50 -44.12 -7.18
CA ALA A 20 -16.68 -44.69 -6.14
C ALA A 20 -15.60 -45.70 -6.62
N ASN A 21 -14.45 -45.68 -5.91
CA ASN A 21 -13.70 -46.89 -5.63
C ASN A 21 -13.15 -46.85 -4.19
N GLN A 22 -13.45 -47.91 -3.46
CA GLN A 22 -12.94 -48.21 -2.13
C GLN A 22 -11.51 -48.70 -2.26
N ASP A 23 -10.59 -48.09 -1.52
CA ASP A 23 -9.41 -48.76 -1.02
C ASP A 23 -8.97 -48.15 0.30
N SER A 24 -8.73 -49.05 1.25
CA SER A 24 -8.39 -48.86 2.64
C SER A 24 -7.06 -48.12 2.84
N GLU A 25 -7.10 -46.90 3.39
CA GLU A 25 -5.91 -46.24 3.91
C GLU A 25 -6.13 -45.83 5.38
N GLN A 26 -5.19 -46.26 6.20
CA GLN A 26 -5.17 -46.17 7.64
C GLN A 26 -5.38 -44.73 8.11
N ALA A 27 -6.39 -44.53 8.97
CA ALA A 27 -6.78 -43.28 9.57
C ALA A 27 -5.65 -42.69 10.41
N LYS A 28 -5.03 -41.61 9.92
CA LYS A 28 -4.28 -40.68 10.77
C LYS A 28 -5.26 -39.96 11.70
N PRO A 29 -4.87 -39.66 12.96
CA PRO A 29 -5.81 -39.06 13.92
C PRO A 29 -6.35 -37.75 13.42
N ARG A 30 -7.64 -37.69 13.17
CA ARG A 30 -8.39 -36.46 12.94
C ARG A 30 -8.32 -35.60 14.19
N LEU A 31 -7.56 -34.53 14.13
CA LEU A 31 -7.69 -33.42 15.08
C LEU A 31 -9.12 -32.90 14.99
N SER A 32 -9.79 -32.80 16.13
CA SER A 32 -11.19 -32.48 16.25
C SER A 32 -11.62 -31.30 15.40
N LEU A 33 -12.54 -31.55 14.47
CA LEU A 33 -13.28 -30.54 13.74
C LEU A 33 -14.11 -29.74 14.74
N VAL A 34 -13.80 -28.48 14.92
CA VAL A 34 -14.64 -27.53 15.63
C VAL A 34 -15.94 -27.37 14.81
N PRO A 35 -17.13 -27.56 15.42
CA PRO A 35 -18.38 -27.42 14.68
C PRO A 35 -18.55 -25.99 14.16
N PRO A 36 -19.26 -25.81 13.03
CA PRO A 36 -19.44 -24.50 12.42
C PRO A 36 -20.26 -23.58 13.34
N LEU A 37 -19.71 -22.39 13.59
CA LEU A 37 -20.48 -21.31 14.22
C LEU A 37 -21.56 -20.81 13.26
N PRO A 38 -22.75 -20.49 13.77
CA PRO A 38 -23.78 -19.89 12.94
C PRO A 38 -23.35 -18.50 12.47
N ASN A 39 -23.27 -18.34 11.16
CA ASN A 39 -23.34 -17.07 10.40
C ASN A 39 -22.30 -15.97 10.66
N ALA A 40 -21.03 -16.26 10.85
CA ALA A 40 -20.00 -15.25 10.59
C ALA A 40 -19.17 -15.68 9.37
N GLY A 41 -19.48 -15.14 8.20
CA GLY A 41 -18.69 -15.34 6.98
C GLY A 41 -17.27 -14.82 7.16
N MET A 42 -16.38 -15.65 7.69
CA MET A 42 -14.96 -15.34 7.83
C MET A 42 -14.24 -15.63 6.53
N ASN A 43 -14.45 -14.75 5.54
CA ASN A 43 -13.72 -14.80 4.29
C ASN A 43 -12.50 -13.87 4.36
N PHE A 44 -11.34 -14.38 3.96
CA PHE A 44 -10.14 -13.58 3.81
C PHE A 44 -9.95 -13.28 2.32
N LEU A 45 -9.99 -12.00 1.96
CA LEU A 45 -9.63 -11.58 0.61
C LEU A 45 -8.11 -11.51 0.49
N VAL A 46 -7.55 -12.27 -0.44
CA VAL A 46 -6.15 -12.25 -0.80
C VAL A 46 -6.07 -12.02 -2.30
N SER A 47 -5.87 -10.77 -2.73
CA SER A 47 -5.71 -10.39 -4.14
C SER A 47 -6.75 -11.04 -5.08
N GLY A 48 -8.03 -10.92 -4.72
CA GLY A 48 -9.14 -11.51 -5.49
C GLY A 48 -9.52 -12.95 -5.13
N TYR A 49 -8.75 -13.64 -4.29
CA TYR A 49 -9.10 -14.95 -3.76
C TYR A 49 -9.83 -14.82 -2.43
N SER A 50 -11.01 -15.42 -2.32
CA SER A 50 -11.71 -15.59 -1.05
C SER A 50 -11.33 -16.92 -0.44
N VAL A 51 -10.76 -16.90 0.76
CA VAL A 51 -10.40 -18.10 1.53
C VAL A 51 -11.30 -18.17 2.74
N ASN A 52 -12.05 -19.25 2.85
CA ASN A 52 -12.91 -19.48 4.02
C ASN A 52 -12.05 -19.98 5.18
N PHE A 53 -12.31 -19.49 6.40
CA PHE A 53 -11.63 -19.96 7.60
C PHE A 53 -11.80 -21.46 7.82
N TYR A 54 -12.95 -22.03 7.51
CA TYR A 54 -13.26 -23.44 7.73
C TYR A 54 -12.53 -24.40 6.80
N ASP A 55 -11.99 -23.90 5.70
CA ASP A 55 -11.18 -24.71 4.78
C ASP A 55 -9.74 -24.90 5.27
N GLY A 56 -9.36 -24.20 6.35
CA GLY A 56 -8.04 -24.26 6.95
C GLY A 56 -7.98 -25.12 8.20
N THR A 57 -6.76 -25.32 8.70
CA THR A 57 -6.48 -26.03 9.93
C THR A 57 -6.10 -25.05 11.04
N TYR A 58 -6.78 -25.13 12.18
CA TYR A 58 -6.47 -24.35 13.38
C TYR A 58 -5.76 -25.21 14.43
N LYS A 59 -4.74 -24.64 15.05
CA LYS A 59 -4.03 -25.19 16.23
C LYS A 59 -3.87 -24.11 17.28
N GLY A 60 -4.50 -24.31 18.42
CA GLY A 60 -4.45 -23.32 19.52
C GLY A 60 -5.48 -23.59 20.59
N LYS A 61 -5.63 -22.62 21.51
CA LYS A 61 -6.67 -22.67 22.54
C LYS A 61 -8.04 -22.45 21.92
N THR A 62 -9.03 -23.11 22.48
CA THR A 62 -10.45 -22.93 22.13
C THR A 62 -11.25 -22.66 23.40
N GLU A 63 -12.33 -21.91 23.26
CA GLU A 63 -13.36 -21.69 24.27
C GLU A 63 -14.70 -21.91 23.59
N ASP A 64 -15.57 -22.72 24.17
CA ASP A 64 -16.86 -23.15 23.58
C ASP A 64 -16.72 -23.69 22.15
N GLY A 65 -15.63 -24.44 21.89
CA GLY A 65 -15.35 -25.03 20.58
C GLY A 65 -14.84 -24.06 19.52
N VAL A 66 -14.62 -22.79 19.84
CA VAL A 66 -14.13 -21.78 18.88
C VAL A 66 -12.72 -21.29 19.24
N PRO A 67 -11.92 -20.82 18.26
CA PRO A 67 -10.61 -20.25 18.51
C PRO A 67 -10.65 -19.13 19.57
N HIS A 68 -9.80 -19.27 20.59
CA HIS A 68 -9.65 -18.28 21.65
C HIS A 68 -8.21 -18.23 22.16
N GLY A 69 -7.72 -17.04 22.59
CA GLY A 69 -6.34 -16.88 23.03
C GLY A 69 -5.33 -17.05 21.91
N LYS A 70 -4.13 -17.57 22.18
CA LYS A 70 -3.09 -17.77 21.18
C LYS A 70 -3.36 -18.99 20.31
N GLY A 71 -3.21 -18.82 19.00
CA GLY A 71 -3.38 -19.90 18.02
C GLY A 71 -2.80 -19.60 16.66
N ILE A 72 -2.70 -20.68 15.88
CA ILE A 72 -2.19 -20.68 14.52
C ILE A 72 -3.27 -21.25 13.61
N TRP A 73 -3.53 -20.56 12.52
CA TRP A 73 -4.40 -21.05 11.46
C TRP A 73 -3.61 -21.12 10.15
N VAL A 74 -3.78 -22.20 9.38
CA VAL A 74 -3.10 -22.45 8.10
C VAL A 74 -4.12 -22.93 7.08
N PHE A 75 -4.03 -22.37 5.89
CA PHE A 75 -4.72 -22.83 4.70
C PHE A 75 -3.70 -23.02 3.58
N ASP A 76 -3.78 -24.12 2.83
CA ASP A 76 -2.87 -24.43 1.73
C ASP A 76 -3.62 -25.17 0.65
N ASN A 77 -3.58 -24.65 -0.58
CA ASN A 77 -4.05 -25.33 -1.78
C ASN A 77 -3.10 -25.04 -2.96
N ASP A 78 -3.46 -25.48 -4.17
CA ASP A 78 -2.62 -25.32 -5.36
C ASP A 78 -2.34 -23.87 -5.74
N TRP A 79 -3.15 -22.90 -5.30
CA TRP A 79 -3.11 -21.51 -5.72
C TRP A 79 -2.62 -20.56 -4.64
N VAL A 80 -2.98 -20.82 -3.39
CA VAL A 80 -2.69 -19.90 -2.30
C VAL A 80 -2.35 -20.64 -1.01
N ARG A 81 -1.33 -20.15 -0.30
CA ARG A 81 -1.00 -20.54 1.06
C ARG A 81 -1.20 -19.35 1.98
N CYS A 82 -2.02 -19.52 3.02
CA CYS A 82 -2.25 -18.52 4.05
C CYS A 82 -1.85 -19.05 5.43
N ARG A 83 -1.35 -18.18 6.28
CA ARG A 83 -1.06 -18.47 7.68
C ARG A 83 -1.37 -17.24 8.53
N TYR A 84 -2.09 -17.46 9.62
CA TYR A 84 -2.22 -16.49 10.71
C TYR A 84 -1.66 -17.08 11.99
N GLU A 85 -0.91 -16.29 12.72
CA GLU A 85 -0.40 -16.63 14.06
C GLU A 85 -0.60 -15.43 14.97
N GLY A 86 -1.38 -15.58 16.01
CA GLY A 86 -1.73 -14.46 16.89
C GLY A 86 -2.81 -14.80 17.87
N TYR A 87 -3.44 -13.74 18.36
CA TYR A 87 -4.53 -13.85 19.31
C TYR A 87 -5.89 -13.98 18.60
N TRP A 88 -6.77 -14.73 19.23
CA TRP A 88 -8.12 -15.03 18.79
C TRP A 88 -9.11 -14.69 19.89
N PHE A 89 -10.24 -14.15 19.53
CA PHE A 89 -11.35 -13.88 20.43
C PHE A 89 -12.66 -14.29 19.78
N LYS A 90 -13.38 -15.22 20.42
CA LYS A 90 -14.66 -15.75 19.91
C LYS A 90 -14.62 -16.11 18.42
N GLY A 91 -13.59 -16.85 18.00
CA GLY A 91 -13.41 -17.32 16.64
C GLY A 91 -12.80 -16.31 15.67
N GLY A 92 -12.66 -15.03 16.03
CA GLY A 92 -12.07 -13.99 15.21
C GLY A 92 -10.60 -13.69 15.55
N ARG A 93 -9.81 -13.25 14.55
CA ARG A 93 -8.48 -12.67 14.81
C ARG A 93 -8.67 -11.37 15.58
N ASP A 94 -7.96 -11.23 16.67
CA ASP A 94 -8.06 -10.09 17.57
C ASP A 94 -6.70 -9.72 18.16
N SER A 95 -6.60 -8.50 18.73
CA SER A 95 -5.36 -8.01 19.35
C SER A 95 -4.17 -8.07 18.38
N SER A 96 -3.07 -8.74 18.73
CA SER A 96 -1.85 -8.76 17.91
C SER A 96 -1.67 -10.09 17.18
N GLY A 97 -1.18 -10.00 15.93
CA GLY A 97 -0.91 -11.18 15.15
C GLY A 97 -0.07 -10.92 13.90
N VAL A 98 0.35 -12.02 13.29
CA VAL A 98 1.06 -12.04 12.00
C VAL A 98 0.22 -12.84 11.01
N TRP A 99 -0.15 -12.20 9.92
CA TRP A 99 -0.81 -12.84 8.80
C TRP A 99 0.11 -12.86 7.58
N LYS A 100 0.17 -13.97 6.89
CA LYS A 100 0.93 -14.15 5.65
C LYS A 100 0.05 -14.83 4.62
N ALA A 101 0.18 -14.41 3.37
CA ALA A 101 -0.40 -15.06 2.22
C ALA A 101 0.59 -15.11 1.07
N ASN A 102 0.67 -16.24 0.42
CA ASN A 102 1.50 -16.48 -0.76
C ASN A 102 0.59 -16.97 -1.88
N ILE A 103 0.48 -16.20 -2.95
CA ILE A 103 -0.17 -16.61 -4.19
C ILE A 103 0.92 -17.20 -5.05
N ARG A 104 0.89 -18.53 -5.23
CA ARG A 104 1.97 -19.31 -5.85
C ARG A 104 2.41 -18.72 -7.19
N GLY A 105 3.72 -18.45 -7.30
CA GLY A 105 4.34 -17.89 -8.50
C GLY A 105 3.98 -16.44 -8.85
N ARG A 106 3.23 -15.74 -8.01
CA ARG A 106 2.76 -14.37 -8.30
C ARG A 106 3.16 -13.34 -7.26
N SER A 107 2.67 -13.45 -6.04
CA SER A 107 2.88 -12.42 -5.03
C SER A 107 2.78 -12.96 -3.61
N CYS A 108 3.45 -12.25 -2.69
CA CYS A 108 3.41 -12.52 -1.26
C CYS A 108 2.91 -11.29 -0.50
N TYR A 109 2.08 -11.54 0.51
CA TYR A 109 1.61 -10.54 1.45
C TYR A 109 2.03 -10.94 2.87
N SER A 110 2.41 -9.98 3.68
CA SER A 110 2.66 -10.18 5.10
C SER A 110 2.19 -8.97 5.88
N TYR A 111 1.33 -9.19 6.87
CA TYR A 111 0.92 -8.17 7.82
C TYR A 111 1.33 -8.57 9.23
N LYS A 112 1.92 -7.64 9.97
CA LYS A 112 2.20 -7.76 11.41
C LYS A 112 1.63 -6.54 12.11
N GLY A 113 0.66 -6.74 12.98
CA GLY A 113 -0.01 -5.63 13.66
C GLY A 113 -1.22 -6.06 14.46
N GLN A 114 -2.09 -5.09 14.71
CA GLN A 114 -3.29 -5.25 15.48
C GLN A 114 -4.48 -5.67 14.62
N PHE A 115 -5.40 -6.43 15.23
CA PHE A 115 -6.65 -6.87 14.63
C PHE A 115 -7.80 -6.60 15.59
N ILE A 116 -8.97 -6.30 15.05
CA ILE A 116 -10.25 -6.28 15.73
C ILE A 116 -11.28 -6.95 14.84
N GLY A 117 -11.91 -8.01 15.31
CA GLY A 117 -12.98 -8.70 14.58
C GLY A 117 -12.56 -9.13 13.18
N ASN A 118 -11.41 -9.81 13.04
CA ASN A 118 -10.79 -10.26 11.78
C ASN A 118 -10.19 -9.17 10.89
N LYS A 119 -10.34 -7.90 11.19
CA LYS A 119 -9.85 -6.78 10.37
C LYS A 119 -8.58 -6.18 10.94
N LYS A 120 -7.66 -5.77 10.06
CA LYS A 120 -6.50 -4.97 10.47
C LYS A 120 -6.99 -3.66 11.07
N TRP A 121 -6.41 -3.33 12.23
CA TRP A 121 -6.78 -2.15 13.01
C TRP A 121 -5.56 -1.57 13.71
N GLY A 122 -5.62 -0.29 14.15
CA GLY A 122 -4.53 0.31 14.90
C GLY A 122 -3.22 0.35 14.12
N TYR A 123 -2.08 0.10 14.77
CA TYR A 123 -0.78 0.15 14.13
C TYR A 123 -0.34 -1.21 13.58
N GLY A 124 0.26 -1.18 12.39
CA GLY A 124 0.79 -2.38 11.76
C GLY A 124 1.78 -2.11 10.65
N THR A 125 2.40 -3.19 10.18
CA THR A 125 3.27 -3.21 9.01
C THR A 125 2.68 -4.18 7.99
N LEU A 126 2.41 -3.71 6.78
CA LEU A 126 1.98 -4.51 5.65
C LEU A 126 3.07 -4.49 4.58
N VAL A 127 3.45 -5.66 4.10
CA VAL A 127 4.42 -5.83 3.01
C VAL A 127 3.75 -6.60 1.90
N HIS A 128 3.92 -6.15 0.68
CA HIS A 128 3.57 -6.85 -0.54
C HIS A 128 4.79 -6.96 -1.43
N SER A 129 4.98 -8.10 -2.04
CA SER A 129 6.02 -8.31 -3.05
C SER A 129 5.46 -9.12 -4.21
N VAL A 130 5.74 -8.67 -5.41
CA VAL A 130 5.44 -9.37 -6.67
C VAL A 130 6.70 -10.10 -7.11
N SER A 131 6.54 -11.32 -7.64
CA SER A 131 7.66 -12.16 -8.09
C SER A 131 8.54 -11.44 -9.11
N GLU A 132 9.84 -11.65 -9.01
CA GLU A 132 10.83 -11.15 -9.99
C GLU A 132 10.58 -11.68 -11.42
N THR A 133 9.89 -12.82 -11.54
CA THR A 133 9.49 -13.41 -12.84
C THR A 133 8.23 -12.75 -13.42
N SER A 134 7.57 -11.86 -12.67
CA SER A 134 6.42 -11.11 -13.16
C SER A 134 6.84 -10.05 -14.19
N ALA A 135 5.93 -9.68 -15.09
CA ALA A 135 6.12 -8.55 -16.00
C ALA A 135 6.42 -7.23 -15.27
N ASN A 136 5.82 -7.05 -14.10
CA ASN A 136 6.00 -5.89 -13.23
C ASN A 136 6.41 -6.33 -11.82
N PRO A 137 7.67 -6.74 -11.59
CA PRO A 137 8.15 -7.06 -10.27
C PRO A 137 8.20 -5.79 -9.43
N GLY A 138 7.86 -5.95 -8.15
CA GLY A 138 7.87 -4.82 -7.25
C GLY A 138 7.61 -5.22 -5.81
N LYS A 139 7.98 -4.34 -4.93
CA LYS A 139 7.75 -4.50 -3.50
C LYS A 139 7.35 -3.18 -2.89
N TRP A 140 6.33 -3.21 -2.05
CA TRP A 140 6.04 -2.08 -1.19
C TRP A 140 5.86 -2.50 0.26
N LYS A 141 6.10 -1.57 1.15
CA LYS A 141 5.99 -1.75 2.58
C LYS A 141 5.33 -0.52 3.21
N TYR A 142 4.18 -0.72 3.80
CA TYR A 142 3.51 0.29 4.61
C TYR A 142 3.74 0.04 6.10
N ARG A 143 3.99 1.09 6.86
CA ARG A 143 4.06 1.12 8.33
C ARG A 143 3.23 2.28 8.83
N GLY A 144 2.15 2.00 9.51
CA GLY A 144 1.26 3.06 9.94
C GLY A 144 -0.05 2.55 10.51
N GLN A 145 -1.04 3.44 10.49
CA GLN A 145 -2.35 3.21 11.04
C GLN A 145 -3.26 2.49 10.05
N PHE A 146 -4.06 1.59 10.58
CA PHE A 146 -5.08 0.84 9.86
C PHE A 146 -6.44 1.02 10.50
N ARG A 147 -7.48 1.04 9.70
CA ARG A 147 -8.87 1.00 10.12
C ARG A 147 -9.69 0.13 9.17
N ARG A 148 -10.26 -0.96 9.67
CA ARG A 148 -11.10 -1.92 8.91
C ARG A 148 -10.42 -2.46 7.64
N ASP A 149 -9.17 -2.93 7.76
CA ASP A 149 -8.31 -3.44 6.69
C ASP A 149 -7.66 -2.38 5.79
N GLU A 150 -8.02 -1.12 5.91
CA GLU A 150 -7.51 -0.03 5.09
C GLU A 150 -6.39 0.74 5.80
N MET A 151 -5.42 1.22 5.03
CA MET A 151 -4.47 2.23 5.48
C MET A 151 -5.25 3.53 5.70
N ASP A 152 -5.37 3.97 6.95
CA ASP A 152 -6.15 5.13 7.35
C ASP A 152 -5.52 5.79 8.58
N GLY A 153 -5.11 7.05 8.45
CA GLY A 153 -4.31 7.77 9.43
C GLY A 153 -2.89 8.03 8.94
N TYR A 154 -1.93 8.19 9.84
CA TYR A 154 -0.53 8.47 9.48
C TYR A 154 0.26 7.20 9.22
N GLY A 155 1.15 7.25 8.22
CA GLY A 155 2.01 6.13 7.88
C GLY A 155 3.15 6.50 6.92
N ILE A 156 4.02 5.52 6.71
CA ILE A 156 5.14 5.57 5.78
C ILE A 156 4.94 4.42 4.78
N LEU A 157 4.98 4.74 3.49
CA LEU A 157 4.93 3.81 2.38
C LEU A 157 6.28 3.85 1.66
N ASP A 158 7.01 2.74 1.67
CA ASP A 158 8.21 2.52 0.89
C ASP A 158 7.83 1.69 -0.34
N GLU A 159 8.12 2.18 -1.55
CA GLU A 159 7.84 1.50 -2.81
C GLU A 159 9.12 1.28 -3.61
N ARG A 160 9.21 0.13 -4.27
CA ARG A 160 10.32 -0.22 -5.15
C ARG A 160 9.82 -1.09 -6.31
N SER A 161 10.13 -0.68 -7.51
CA SER A 161 9.95 -1.42 -8.76
C SER A 161 11.17 -1.22 -9.66
N ARG A 162 11.15 -1.76 -10.88
CA ARG A 162 12.26 -1.56 -11.83
C ARG A 162 12.49 -0.07 -12.10
N GLY A 163 13.70 0.42 -11.79
CA GLY A 163 14.10 1.82 -12.01
C GLY A 163 13.35 2.86 -11.20
N PHE A 164 12.52 2.45 -10.23
CA PHE A 164 11.73 3.35 -9.40
C PHE A 164 11.86 2.99 -7.92
N ARG A 165 12.12 3.98 -7.10
CA ARG A 165 12.07 3.86 -5.66
C ARG A 165 11.56 5.16 -5.06
N SER A 166 10.52 5.07 -4.24
CA SER A 166 10.04 6.21 -3.46
C SER A 166 9.75 5.86 -2.01
N ARG A 167 9.64 6.90 -1.21
CA ARG A 167 9.13 6.86 0.16
C ARG A 167 8.16 8.00 0.36
N TYR A 168 6.95 7.67 0.69
CA TYR A 168 5.96 8.63 1.14
C TYR A 168 5.81 8.57 2.67
N ALA A 169 5.76 9.72 3.32
CA ALA A 169 5.45 9.87 4.74
C ALA A 169 4.34 10.93 4.88
N GLY A 170 3.19 10.53 5.39
CA GLY A 170 2.04 11.42 5.47
C GLY A 170 0.77 10.73 5.89
N LYS A 171 -0.35 11.41 5.63
CA LYS A 171 -1.68 10.92 5.95
C LYS A 171 -2.22 10.03 4.84
N PHE A 172 -2.95 8.99 5.23
CA PHE A 172 -3.70 8.08 4.36
C PHE A 172 -5.18 8.12 4.70
N LYS A 173 -6.02 7.86 3.71
CA LYS A 173 -7.46 7.66 3.84
C LYS A 173 -7.92 6.64 2.82
N ASN A 174 -8.55 5.56 3.29
CA ASN A 174 -9.07 4.48 2.43
C ASN A 174 -8.00 3.95 1.45
N ASN A 175 -6.81 3.59 1.96
CA ASN A 175 -5.64 3.10 1.23
C ASN A 175 -4.96 4.11 0.28
N LYS A 176 -5.36 5.36 0.25
CA LYS A 176 -4.82 6.41 -0.64
C LYS A 176 -4.10 7.49 0.16
N ARG A 177 -3.04 8.05 -0.42
CA ARG A 177 -2.39 9.25 0.14
C ARG A 177 -3.41 10.39 0.20
N HIS A 178 -3.44 11.12 1.32
CA HIS A 178 -4.43 12.15 1.56
C HIS A 178 -3.91 13.18 2.54
N GLY A 179 -4.28 14.49 2.37
CA GLY A 179 -3.77 15.56 3.21
C GLY A 179 -2.27 15.81 3.02
N HIS A 180 -1.62 16.45 3.98
CA HIS A 180 -0.20 16.79 3.89
C HIS A 180 0.70 15.57 3.93
N GLY A 181 1.74 15.57 3.10
CA GLY A 181 2.74 14.52 3.05
C GLY A 181 4.04 14.95 2.38
N VAL A 182 5.05 14.14 2.58
CA VAL A 182 6.38 14.25 1.96
C VAL A 182 6.61 12.99 1.13
N GLU A 183 6.98 13.15 -0.13
CA GLU A 183 7.41 12.05 -0.98
C GLU A 183 8.87 12.26 -1.40
N ILE A 184 9.69 11.22 -1.24
CA ILE A 184 11.12 11.24 -1.56
C ILE A 184 11.34 10.22 -2.66
N PHE A 185 11.94 10.66 -3.76
CA PHE A 185 12.34 9.81 -4.87
C PHE A 185 13.84 9.53 -4.81
N PHE A 186 14.21 8.29 -5.14
CA PHE A 186 15.58 7.83 -5.09
C PHE A 186 16.03 7.33 -6.45
N ASN A 187 17.34 7.45 -6.73
CA ASN A 187 17.97 6.80 -7.86
C ASN A 187 18.20 5.30 -7.59
N GLU A 188 18.75 4.60 -8.58
CA GLU A 188 18.98 3.14 -8.51
C GLU A 188 19.96 2.75 -7.40
N ILE A 189 20.92 3.61 -7.06
CA ILE A 189 21.90 3.39 -5.98
C ILE A 189 21.39 3.82 -4.61
N GLY A 190 20.19 4.42 -4.55
CA GLY A 190 19.50 4.77 -3.30
C GLY A 190 19.78 6.17 -2.77
N GLU A 191 20.39 7.05 -3.56
CA GLU A 191 20.52 8.46 -3.23
C GLU A 191 19.25 9.22 -3.54
N ILE A 192 18.98 10.28 -2.77
CA ILE A 192 17.83 11.16 -2.98
C ILE A 192 18.00 11.89 -4.29
N GLN A 193 17.01 11.81 -5.16
CA GLN A 193 16.91 12.59 -6.39
C GLN A 193 16.06 13.85 -6.22
N GLU A 194 14.94 13.67 -5.50
CA GLU A 194 13.96 14.74 -5.36
C GLU A 194 13.13 14.51 -4.09
N THR A 195 12.74 15.59 -3.42
CA THR A 195 11.80 15.58 -2.31
C THR A 195 10.64 16.49 -2.65
N LEU A 196 9.44 15.97 -2.51
CA LEU A 196 8.17 16.64 -2.69
C LEU A 196 7.50 16.89 -1.35
N VAL A 197 7.13 18.12 -1.04
CA VAL A 197 6.26 18.48 0.09
C VAL A 197 4.99 19.08 -0.49
N CYS A 198 3.85 18.45 -0.29
CA CYS A 198 2.58 18.90 -0.88
C CYS A 198 1.37 18.35 -0.15
N GLN A 199 0.19 18.70 -0.64
CA GLN A 199 -1.06 18.08 -0.25
C GLN A 199 -1.45 17.00 -1.26
N PHE A 200 -2.09 15.95 -0.75
CA PHE A 200 -2.63 14.86 -1.56
C PHE A 200 -4.14 14.76 -1.38
N TRP A 201 -4.83 14.46 -2.45
CA TRP A 201 -6.24 14.10 -2.46
C TRP A 201 -6.43 12.82 -3.26
N ASN A 202 -6.68 11.71 -2.56
CA ASN A 202 -6.85 10.38 -3.18
C ASN A 202 -5.71 9.99 -4.14
N ASP A 203 -4.45 10.09 -3.69
CA ASP A 203 -3.19 9.87 -4.42
C ASP A 203 -2.78 10.98 -5.38
N PHE A 204 -3.59 11.97 -5.62
CA PHE A 204 -3.26 13.09 -6.49
C PHE A 204 -2.64 14.23 -5.69
N VAL A 205 -1.59 14.84 -6.24
CA VAL A 205 -1.02 16.08 -5.70
C VAL A 205 -2.00 17.22 -5.92
N THR A 206 -2.21 18.05 -4.90
CA THR A 206 -3.12 19.21 -4.95
C THR A 206 -2.53 20.40 -4.21
N GLY A 207 -2.94 21.60 -4.61
CA GLY A 207 -2.55 22.85 -3.93
C GLY A 207 -1.07 23.19 -4.08
N ASP A 208 -0.51 23.78 -3.04
CA ASP A 208 0.88 24.24 -3.04
C ASP A 208 1.85 23.05 -2.96
N ILE A 209 2.91 23.14 -3.75
CA ILE A 209 3.96 22.14 -3.84
C ILE A 209 5.33 22.80 -3.61
N THR A 210 6.18 22.13 -2.83
CA THR A 210 7.61 22.45 -2.75
C THR A 210 8.41 21.26 -3.21
N VAL A 211 9.27 21.46 -4.19
CA VAL A 211 10.19 20.46 -4.73
C VAL A 211 11.61 20.88 -4.38
N THR A 212 12.40 19.96 -3.82
CA THR A 212 13.83 20.18 -3.53
C THR A 212 14.67 19.07 -4.13
N ARG A 213 15.90 19.41 -4.58
CA ARG A 213 16.88 18.46 -5.10
C ARG A 213 18.24 18.62 -4.40
N PRO A 214 19.07 17.58 -4.36
CA PRO A 214 20.40 17.63 -3.70
C PRO A 214 21.36 18.68 -4.29
N ASP A 215 21.17 19.07 -5.55
CA ASP A 215 21.95 20.12 -6.22
C ASP A 215 21.60 21.55 -5.77
N GLY A 216 20.71 21.68 -4.78
CA GLY A 216 20.24 22.97 -4.26
C GLY A 216 19.09 23.59 -5.06
N PHE A 217 18.51 22.87 -6.03
CA PHE A 217 17.29 23.31 -6.70
C PHE A 217 16.11 23.30 -5.72
N VAL A 218 15.37 24.42 -5.69
CA VAL A 218 14.10 24.54 -4.95
C VAL A 218 13.06 25.17 -5.88
N PHE A 219 11.91 24.54 -5.96
CA PHE A 219 10.72 25.11 -6.57
C PHE A 219 9.59 25.15 -5.54
N THR A 220 8.87 26.26 -5.47
CA THR A 220 7.63 26.38 -4.72
C THR A 220 6.60 27.06 -5.59
N GLY A 221 5.42 26.47 -5.71
CA GLY A 221 4.34 26.99 -6.53
C GLY A 221 3.02 26.31 -6.26
N ASN A 222 1.99 26.80 -6.93
CA ASN A 222 0.68 26.14 -6.92
C ASN A 222 0.62 25.19 -8.10
N HIS A 223 0.12 23.99 -7.86
CA HIS A 223 -0.03 22.96 -8.86
C HIS A 223 -1.49 22.89 -9.30
N GLU A 224 -1.82 23.56 -10.40
CA GLU A 224 -3.20 23.59 -10.92
C GLU A 224 -3.60 22.31 -11.67
N GLN A 225 -2.64 21.45 -12.00
CA GLN A 225 -2.93 20.24 -12.75
C GLN A 225 -2.70 18.94 -11.95
N TYR A 226 -3.64 18.05 -12.16
CA TYR A 226 -3.65 16.67 -11.68
C TYR A 226 -2.61 15.82 -12.40
N TYR A 227 -1.53 15.40 -11.72
CA TYR A 227 -0.67 14.35 -12.25
C TYR A 227 -1.22 12.98 -11.90
N GLN A 228 -1.69 12.25 -12.89
CA GLN A 228 -2.11 10.85 -12.74
C GLN A 228 -0.92 9.88 -12.71
N ASP A 229 0.28 10.34 -13.06
CA ASP A 229 1.44 9.46 -13.17
C ASP A 229 2.42 9.71 -12.03
N VAL A 230 2.39 8.82 -11.06
CA VAL A 230 3.32 8.79 -9.90
C VAL A 230 4.77 8.61 -10.33
N HIS A 231 5.03 8.32 -11.61
CA HIS A 231 6.36 8.11 -12.19
C HIS A 231 6.86 9.30 -13.00
N ALA A 232 6.05 10.32 -13.20
CA ALA A 232 6.47 11.55 -13.87
C ALA A 232 7.33 12.37 -12.90
N ARG A 233 8.64 12.34 -13.11
CA ARG A 233 9.61 13.17 -12.39
C ARG A 233 9.20 14.63 -12.51
N GLY A 234 8.94 15.25 -11.36
CA GLY A 234 8.81 16.65 -11.05
C GLY A 234 8.69 17.62 -12.23
N PHE A 235 7.49 17.84 -12.73
CA PHE A 235 7.25 18.95 -13.62
C PHE A 235 6.83 20.16 -12.79
N CYS A 236 7.61 21.26 -12.90
CA CYS A 236 7.15 22.55 -12.45
C CYS A 236 6.11 23.07 -13.44
N GLU A 237 4.90 23.28 -12.98
CA GLU A 237 3.80 23.80 -13.77
C GLU A 237 3.02 24.84 -12.97
N GLY A 238 2.43 25.85 -13.64
CA GLY A 238 1.72 26.94 -12.98
C GLY A 238 2.64 28.02 -12.43
N GLU A 239 2.08 28.89 -11.59
CA GLU A 239 2.78 29.99 -10.96
C GLU A 239 3.70 29.49 -9.84
N GLY A 240 4.96 29.97 -9.84
CA GLY A 240 5.90 29.51 -8.82
C GLY A 240 7.20 30.31 -8.76
N VAL A 241 8.02 29.92 -7.79
CA VAL A 241 9.37 30.44 -7.58
C VAL A 241 10.36 29.32 -7.65
N MET A 242 11.41 29.49 -8.40
CA MET A 242 12.51 28.55 -8.55
C MET A 242 13.81 29.21 -8.14
N ILE A 243 14.64 28.52 -7.38
CA ILE A 243 16.00 28.93 -7.01
C ILE A 243 16.93 27.78 -7.40
N ASN A 244 18.02 28.09 -8.11
CA ASN A 244 19.05 27.09 -8.41
C ASN A 244 20.15 27.10 -7.35
N SER A 245 21.08 26.13 -7.46
CA SER A 245 22.22 25.93 -6.55
C SER A 245 23.17 27.14 -6.42
N VAL A 246 23.18 28.04 -7.39
CA VAL A 246 24.01 29.27 -7.36
C VAL A 246 23.24 30.50 -6.88
N GLY A 247 22.03 30.32 -6.33
CA GLY A 247 21.22 31.41 -5.78
C GLY A 247 20.53 32.31 -6.81
N THR A 248 20.57 31.93 -8.10
CA THR A 248 19.77 32.61 -9.14
C THR A 248 18.34 32.11 -9.09
N GLY A 249 17.37 33.02 -9.09
CA GLY A 249 15.98 32.67 -9.01
C GLY A 249 15.15 33.17 -10.18
N PHE A 250 13.95 32.59 -10.29
CA PHE A 250 12.91 32.96 -11.20
C PHE A 250 11.57 32.90 -10.50
N CYS A 251 10.75 33.92 -10.67
CA CYS A 251 9.36 33.95 -10.19
C CYS A 251 8.44 34.15 -11.40
N GLY A 252 7.46 33.29 -11.57
CA GLY A 252 6.54 33.36 -12.68
C GLY A 252 5.91 32.04 -13.06
N THR A 253 5.45 31.92 -14.28
CA THR A 253 4.75 30.76 -14.80
C THR A 253 5.71 29.74 -15.38
N PHE A 254 5.47 28.48 -15.08
CA PHE A 254 6.20 27.32 -15.61
C PHE A 254 5.26 26.42 -16.40
N GLU A 255 5.77 25.90 -17.51
CA GLU A 255 5.15 24.82 -18.29
C GLU A 255 6.16 23.70 -18.53
N LYS A 256 5.86 22.49 -18.03
CA LYS A 256 6.73 21.31 -18.17
C LYS A 256 8.20 21.61 -17.83
N ASN A 257 8.44 22.19 -16.67
CA ASN A 257 9.75 22.67 -16.19
C ASN A 257 10.37 23.85 -16.98
N ARG A 258 9.67 24.44 -17.95
CA ARG A 258 10.16 25.59 -18.68
C ARG A 258 9.60 26.89 -18.09
N GLN A 259 10.46 27.87 -17.93
CA GLN A 259 10.09 29.22 -17.55
C GLN A 259 9.41 29.92 -18.76
N VAL A 260 8.12 30.21 -18.66
CA VAL A 260 7.33 30.78 -19.76
C VAL A 260 7.18 32.29 -19.61
N LYS A 261 6.79 32.75 -18.43
CA LYS A 261 6.53 34.16 -18.16
C LYS A 261 6.92 34.47 -16.71
N GLY A 262 7.74 35.54 -16.52
CA GLY A 262 8.11 35.97 -15.16
C GLY A 262 9.40 36.76 -15.11
N VAL A 263 9.94 36.94 -13.93
CA VAL A 263 11.11 37.76 -13.62
C VAL A 263 12.24 36.89 -13.10
N LYS A 264 13.45 37.07 -13.66
CA LYS A 264 14.69 36.47 -13.14
C LYS A 264 15.37 37.44 -12.20
N TRP A 265 15.96 36.93 -11.12
CA TRP A 265 16.79 37.70 -10.18
C TRP A 265 18.09 36.96 -9.84
N ARG A 266 19.14 37.72 -9.48
CA ARG A 266 20.45 37.14 -9.14
C ARG A 266 20.74 37.09 -7.64
N ASN A 267 19.87 37.66 -6.80
CA ASN A 267 20.06 37.71 -5.36
C ASN A 267 18.72 37.55 -4.64
N ILE A 268 18.67 36.64 -3.67
CA ILE A 268 17.49 36.34 -2.85
C ILE A 268 16.90 37.60 -2.16
N ALA A 269 17.73 38.57 -1.82
CA ALA A 269 17.29 39.84 -1.20
C ALA A 269 16.34 40.69 -2.09
N GLN A 270 16.21 40.37 -3.37
CA GLN A 270 15.34 41.05 -4.33
C GLN A 270 13.97 40.39 -4.51
N CYS A 271 13.70 39.27 -3.81
CA CYS A 271 12.39 38.67 -3.79
C CYS A 271 11.37 39.47 -3.03
N HIS A 272 10.18 39.58 -3.56
CA HIS A 272 9.04 40.35 -3.03
C HIS A 272 8.77 40.01 -1.55
N PRO A 273 8.36 40.99 -0.71
CA PRO A 273 8.23 40.87 0.76
C PRO A 273 7.13 39.93 1.28
N LYS A 274 6.47 39.16 0.39
CA LYS A 274 5.41 38.20 0.78
C LYS A 274 5.90 36.75 0.95
N MET A 275 7.21 36.46 0.75
CA MET A 275 7.74 35.14 1.01
C MET A 275 8.23 35.02 2.43
N THR A 276 7.42 34.41 3.28
CA THR A 276 7.84 33.96 4.60
C THR A 276 8.74 32.74 4.42
N TYR A 277 10.04 32.90 4.70
CA TYR A 277 10.97 31.78 4.77
C TYR A 277 10.52 30.83 5.89
N VAL A 278 10.21 29.60 5.56
CA VAL A 278 10.22 28.50 6.52
C VAL A 278 11.68 28.04 6.64
N ARG A 279 12.28 28.38 7.78
CA ARG A 279 13.62 27.90 8.17
C ARG A 279 13.55 26.45 8.63
#